data_56f9114bedfbd7db5fa3cc2bd46fea69
#
_entry.id   56f9114bedfbd7db5fa3cc2bd46fea69
#
_cell.length_a   1.000
_cell.length_b   1.000
_cell.length_c   1.000
_cell.angle_alpha   90.00
_cell.angle_beta   90.00
_cell.angle_gamma   90.00
#
_symmetry.space_group_name_H-M   'P 1'
#
loop_
_entity.id
_entity.type
_entity.pdbx_description
1 polymer ?
#
loop_
_entity_poly.entity_id
_entity_poly.type
_entity_poly.pdbx_seq_one_letter_code
_entity_poly.pdbx_strand_id
1 'polypeptide(L)'
;LQKLGEKGIPFERLPIVAGDRPNRIPLAPAQQRLWTIHQLEPDNTAYHLIAAFELNGALDVSRLLRALDAVVQRHESLRTRFVEEGGEGLQQIGNDSLIVEQRDARTLDDNARQTLADEHAHRLFVLGSDSPLRVQLLQLSDQGWRLQLVMHHLVSDGWSMDVFFADLAQAYLNDASLPELAIQYADYALWQKAWLDAGERD
;
A
#
# COMPACT_ATOMS: atom_id res chain seq x y z
N LEU A 1 25.91 -7.84 -0.15
CA LEU A 1 25.74 -7.97 -1.60
C LEU A 1 27.08 -7.76 -2.31
N GLN A 2 27.79 -6.64 -2.08
CA GLN A 2 29.07 -6.32 -2.73
C GLN A 2 30.13 -7.43 -2.62
N LYS A 3 30.28 -8.07 -1.44
CA LYS A 3 31.21 -9.20 -1.22
C LYS A 3 30.84 -10.49 -1.95
N LEU A 4 29.59 -10.66 -2.39
CA LEU A 4 29.12 -11.84 -3.12
C LEU A 4 29.27 -11.64 -4.64
N GLY A 5 29.13 -10.43 -5.17
CA GLY A 5 29.45 -10.09 -6.54
C GLY A 5 30.95 -10.28 -6.87
N GLU A 6 31.84 -9.99 -5.90
CA GLU A 6 33.28 -10.23 -6.03
C GLU A 6 33.65 -11.73 -6.17
N LYS A 7 32.73 -12.66 -5.85
CA LYS A 7 32.89 -14.11 -6.02
C LYS A 7 32.36 -14.66 -7.36
N GLY A 8 31.98 -13.77 -8.32
CA GLY A 8 31.51 -14.19 -9.63
C GLY A 8 30.14 -14.88 -9.63
N ILE A 9 29.34 -14.70 -8.59
CA ILE A 9 27.95 -15.19 -8.55
C ILE A 9 27.09 -14.14 -9.29
N PRO A 10 26.37 -14.51 -10.37
CA PRO A 10 25.47 -13.58 -11.07
C PRO A 10 24.44 -12.98 -10.09
N PHE A 11 24.25 -11.66 -10.14
CA PHE A 11 23.33 -10.94 -9.26
C PHE A 11 21.90 -11.48 -9.29
N GLU A 12 21.44 -11.96 -10.47
CA GLU A 12 20.12 -12.60 -10.67
C GLU A 12 19.90 -13.83 -9.78
N ARG A 13 20.98 -14.45 -9.29
CA ARG A 13 20.93 -15.61 -8.40
C ARG A 13 21.12 -15.26 -6.92
N LEU A 14 21.31 -13.98 -6.60
CA LEU A 14 21.42 -13.54 -5.22
C LEU A 14 20.00 -13.43 -4.63
N PRO A 15 19.73 -14.08 -3.51
CA PRO A 15 18.43 -13.94 -2.85
C PRO A 15 18.23 -12.50 -2.38
N ILE A 16 17.01 -12.02 -2.45
CA ILE A 16 16.61 -10.79 -1.75
C ILE A 16 16.64 -11.12 -0.27
N VAL A 17 17.36 -10.33 0.50
CA VAL A 17 17.48 -10.50 1.96
C VAL A 17 17.23 -9.17 2.65
N ALA A 18 16.57 -9.21 3.79
CA ALA A 18 16.50 -8.06 4.66
C ALA A 18 17.91 -7.75 5.19
N GLY A 19 18.25 -6.47 5.25
CA GLY A 19 19.57 -6.01 5.72
C GLY A 19 19.47 -4.61 6.32
N ASP A 20 20.62 -4.05 6.71
CA ASP A 20 20.70 -2.68 7.15
C ASP A 20 20.26 -1.74 6.02
N ARG A 21 19.32 -0.87 6.33
CA ARG A 21 18.76 0.07 5.36
C ARG A 21 19.43 1.44 5.52
N PRO A 22 19.80 2.10 4.40
CA PRO A 22 20.27 3.47 4.45
C PRO A 22 19.13 4.41 4.86
N ASN A 23 19.46 5.59 5.36
CA ASN A 23 18.46 6.63 5.64
C ASN A 23 17.71 7.09 4.38
N ARG A 24 18.32 6.96 3.22
CA ARG A 24 17.72 7.27 1.91
C ARG A 24 17.40 5.96 1.18
N ILE A 25 16.15 5.56 1.20
CA ILE A 25 15.68 4.36 0.50
C ILE A 25 15.21 4.77 -0.89
N PRO A 26 15.85 4.30 -1.97
CA PRO A 26 15.48 4.69 -3.33
C PRO A 26 14.12 4.10 -3.74
N LEU A 27 13.50 4.69 -4.74
CA LEU A 27 12.39 4.07 -5.44
C LEU A 27 12.89 2.89 -6.29
N ALA A 28 12.11 1.82 -6.36
CA ALA A 28 12.30 0.81 -7.41
C ALA A 28 12.00 1.42 -8.79
N PRO A 29 12.57 0.94 -9.89
CA PRO A 29 12.33 1.47 -11.23
C PRO A 29 10.86 1.61 -11.62
N ALA A 30 10.03 0.65 -11.22
CA ALA A 30 8.58 0.71 -11.44
C ALA A 30 7.94 1.88 -10.65
N GLN A 31 8.35 2.08 -9.39
CA GLN A 31 7.90 3.21 -8.58
C GLN A 31 8.40 4.54 -9.14
N GLN A 32 9.66 4.62 -9.59
CA GLN A 32 10.22 5.83 -10.17
C GLN A 32 9.43 6.32 -11.38
N ARG A 33 8.98 5.39 -12.24
CA ARG A 33 8.14 5.72 -13.38
C ARG A 33 6.82 6.33 -12.95
N LEU A 34 6.10 5.69 -12.03
CA LEU A 34 4.80 6.16 -11.56
C LEU A 34 4.91 7.45 -10.74
N TRP A 35 5.99 7.59 -9.95
CA TRP A 35 6.27 8.82 -9.20
C TRP A 35 6.53 9.99 -10.15
N THR A 36 7.30 9.80 -11.22
CA THR A 36 7.54 10.83 -12.23
C THR A 36 6.24 11.26 -12.92
N ILE A 37 5.37 10.31 -13.27
CA ILE A 37 4.06 10.62 -13.84
C ILE A 37 3.21 11.43 -12.84
N HIS A 38 3.19 11.02 -11.59
CA HIS A 38 2.46 11.76 -10.55
C HIS A 38 2.97 13.19 -10.36
N GLN A 39 4.29 13.43 -10.48
CA GLN A 39 4.87 14.78 -10.43
C GLN A 39 4.44 15.64 -11.63
N LEU A 40 4.29 15.04 -12.81
CA LEU A 40 3.85 15.75 -14.02
C LEU A 40 2.33 15.98 -14.06
N GLU A 41 1.55 15.05 -13.50
CA GLU A 41 0.09 15.03 -13.53
C GLU A 41 -0.47 14.76 -12.11
N PRO A 42 -0.30 15.67 -11.14
CA PRO A 42 -0.68 15.41 -9.75
C PRO A 42 -2.18 15.22 -9.54
N ASP A 43 -3.01 15.71 -10.46
CA ASP A 43 -4.48 15.59 -10.42
C ASP A 43 -5.00 14.32 -11.11
N ASN A 44 -4.10 13.44 -11.58
CA ASN A 44 -4.47 12.23 -12.30
C ASN A 44 -4.84 11.09 -11.34
N THR A 45 -6.11 10.66 -11.37
CA THR A 45 -6.61 9.54 -10.55
C THR A 45 -6.55 8.17 -11.25
N ALA A 46 -6.00 8.08 -12.48
CA ALA A 46 -5.91 6.83 -13.24
C ALA A 46 -5.05 5.76 -12.54
N TYR A 47 -4.21 6.16 -11.60
CA TYR A 47 -3.38 5.27 -10.80
C TYR A 47 -3.97 4.96 -9.42
N HIS A 48 -5.26 5.25 -9.21
CA HIS A 48 -6.00 4.81 -8.04
C HIS A 48 -6.57 3.40 -8.30
N LEU A 49 -6.16 2.42 -7.50
CA LEU A 49 -6.75 1.09 -7.47
C LEU A 49 -7.90 1.11 -6.47
N ILE A 50 -9.10 0.92 -6.96
CA ILE A 50 -10.33 1.01 -6.16
C ILE A 50 -10.90 -0.38 -6.00
N ALA A 51 -11.21 -0.78 -4.77
CA ALA A 51 -11.95 -1.99 -4.47
C ALA A 51 -13.09 -1.65 -3.50
N ALA A 52 -14.29 -2.14 -3.79
CA ALA A 52 -15.45 -1.94 -2.94
C ALA A 52 -16.21 -3.25 -2.75
N PHE A 53 -16.62 -3.53 -1.52
CA PHE A 53 -17.33 -4.74 -1.13
C PHE A 53 -18.54 -4.40 -0.28
N GLU A 54 -19.64 -5.10 -0.51
CA GLU A 54 -20.77 -5.11 0.41
C GLU A 54 -20.59 -6.27 1.40
N LEU A 55 -20.65 -5.92 2.68
CA LEU A 55 -20.55 -6.86 3.78
C LEU A 55 -21.93 -6.98 4.42
N ASN A 56 -22.51 -8.18 4.39
CA ASN A 56 -23.84 -8.46 4.90
C ASN A 56 -23.76 -9.37 6.13
N GLY A 57 -24.51 -9.04 7.16
CA GLY A 57 -24.57 -9.79 8.41
C GLY A 57 -24.00 -9.02 9.59
N ALA A 58 -23.81 -9.71 10.71
CA ALA A 58 -23.25 -9.14 11.93
C ALA A 58 -21.74 -8.90 11.79
N LEU A 59 -21.35 -7.68 11.41
CA LEU A 59 -19.96 -7.27 11.31
C LEU A 59 -19.43 -6.83 12.68
N ASP A 60 -18.35 -7.45 13.15
CA ASP A 60 -17.54 -6.89 14.24
C ASP A 60 -16.61 -5.81 13.67
N VAL A 61 -17.10 -4.55 13.71
CA VAL A 61 -16.37 -3.38 13.20
C VAL A 61 -15.02 -3.23 13.90
N SER A 62 -14.98 -3.39 15.22
CA SER A 62 -13.72 -3.24 15.97
C SER A 62 -12.67 -4.27 15.55
N ARG A 63 -13.10 -5.51 15.31
CA ARG A 63 -12.23 -6.57 14.79
C ARG A 63 -11.75 -6.25 13.37
N LEU A 64 -12.63 -5.73 12.49
CA LEU A 64 -12.26 -5.33 11.13
C LEU A 64 -11.20 -4.22 11.15
N LEU A 65 -11.39 -3.19 12.00
CA LEU A 65 -10.42 -2.09 12.12
C LEU A 65 -9.05 -2.59 12.60
N ARG A 66 -9.02 -3.46 13.62
CA ARG A 66 -7.74 -4.07 14.06
C ARG A 66 -7.10 -4.93 12.98
N ALA A 67 -7.88 -5.70 12.23
CA ALA A 67 -7.38 -6.52 11.14
C ALA A 67 -6.79 -5.67 10.01
N LEU A 68 -7.46 -4.58 9.61
CA LEU A 68 -6.96 -3.64 8.61
C LEU A 68 -5.64 -2.99 9.05
N ASP A 69 -5.57 -2.53 10.31
CA ASP A 69 -4.34 -1.95 10.86
C ASP A 69 -3.20 -2.99 10.90
N ALA A 70 -3.47 -4.23 11.31
CA ALA A 70 -2.48 -5.30 11.31
C ALA A 70 -1.89 -5.57 9.90
N VAL A 71 -2.71 -5.52 8.85
CA VAL A 71 -2.22 -5.64 7.47
C VAL A 71 -1.32 -4.46 7.10
N VAL A 72 -1.69 -3.23 7.47
CA VAL A 72 -0.88 -2.03 7.22
C VAL A 72 0.44 -2.09 7.98
N GLN A 73 0.42 -2.53 9.23
CA GLN A 73 1.66 -2.69 10.01
C GLN A 73 2.56 -3.77 9.43
N ARG A 74 1.99 -4.86 8.91
CA ARG A 74 2.74 -5.96 8.28
C ARG A 74 3.44 -5.53 7.00
N HIS A 75 2.77 -4.74 6.15
CA HIS A 75 3.26 -4.32 4.82
C HIS A 75 3.75 -2.87 4.86
N GLU A 76 5.05 -2.67 4.94
CA GLU A 76 5.65 -1.33 4.97
C GLU A 76 5.25 -0.46 3.78
N SER A 77 5.05 -1.04 2.61
CA SER A 77 4.60 -0.33 1.41
C SER A 77 3.30 0.44 1.63
N LEU A 78 2.37 -0.08 2.45
CA LEU A 78 1.07 0.54 2.72
C LEU A 78 1.15 1.76 3.66
N ARG A 79 2.29 1.98 4.32
CA ARG A 79 2.58 3.13 5.20
C ARG A 79 3.83 3.89 4.76
N THR A 80 4.20 3.75 3.48
CA THR A 80 5.34 4.44 2.86
C THR A 80 4.88 5.72 2.19
N ARG A 81 5.50 6.84 2.51
CA ARG A 81 5.38 8.11 1.80
C ARG A 81 6.48 8.23 0.76
N PHE A 82 6.21 9.02 -0.28
CA PHE A 82 7.12 9.20 -1.39
C PHE A 82 7.55 10.66 -1.45
N VAL A 83 8.74 10.93 -0.94
CA VAL A 83 9.28 12.28 -0.79
C VAL A 83 10.34 12.57 -1.85
N GLU A 84 10.56 13.86 -2.13
CA GLU A 84 11.65 14.30 -3.00
C GLU A 84 12.79 14.88 -2.15
N GLU A 85 14.01 14.45 -2.41
CA GLU A 85 15.21 15.06 -1.85
C GLU A 85 16.32 15.16 -2.90
N GLY A 86 16.69 16.38 -3.24
CA GLY A 86 17.76 16.65 -4.19
C GLY A 86 17.47 16.18 -5.63
N GLY A 87 16.23 16.22 -6.05
CA GLY A 87 15.76 15.78 -7.38
C GLY A 87 15.50 14.28 -7.49
N GLU A 88 15.65 13.53 -6.40
CA GLU A 88 15.42 12.08 -6.36
C GLU A 88 14.17 11.75 -5.53
N GLY A 89 13.34 10.81 -6.03
CA GLY A 89 12.25 10.23 -5.27
C GLY A 89 12.76 9.20 -4.27
N LEU A 90 12.27 9.28 -3.04
CA LEU A 90 12.68 8.38 -1.95
C LEU A 90 11.46 7.79 -1.24
N GLN A 91 11.63 6.61 -0.68
CA GLN A 91 10.70 5.96 0.21
C GLN A 91 10.94 6.39 1.66
N GLN A 92 9.91 6.91 2.32
CA GLN A 92 9.92 7.22 3.75
C GLN A 92 8.89 6.35 4.45
N ILE A 93 9.35 5.31 5.14
CA ILE A 93 8.48 4.36 5.83
C ILE A 93 8.02 4.97 7.15
N GLY A 94 6.72 5.17 7.32
CA GLY A 94 6.10 5.66 8.54
C GLY A 94 5.71 4.53 9.50
N ASN A 95 5.28 4.91 10.71
CA ASN A 95 4.74 4.00 11.72
C ASN A 95 3.29 4.37 12.10
N ASP A 96 2.64 5.17 11.28
CA ASP A 96 1.27 5.63 11.55
C ASP A 96 0.29 4.46 11.42
N SER A 97 -0.68 4.42 12.32
CA SER A 97 -1.82 3.51 12.22
C SER A 97 -2.77 3.92 11.10
N LEU A 98 -3.47 2.95 10.54
CA LEU A 98 -4.46 3.20 9.50
C LEU A 98 -5.65 3.98 10.06
N ILE A 99 -6.01 5.09 9.41
CA ILE A 99 -7.23 5.82 9.69
C ILE A 99 -8.32 5.33 8.73
N VAL A 100 -9.39 4.74 9.29
CA VAL A 100 -10.56 4.30 8.52
C VAL A 100 -11.68 5.34 8.67
N GLU A 101 -12.14 5.89 7.55
CA GLU A 101 -13.26 6.82 7.52
C GLU A 101 -14.57 6.06 7.71
N GLN A 102 -15.16 6.17 8.91
CA GLN A 102 -16.45 5.54 9.22
C GLN A 102 -17.59 6.54 9.05
N ARG A 103 -18.65 6.14 8.35
CA ARG A 103 -19.84 6.97 8.12
C ARG A 103 -21.11 6.16 8.33
N ASP A 104 -22.08 6.73 9.04
CA ASP A 104 -23.45 6.22 9.07
C ASP A 104 -24.21 6.75 7.84
N ALA A 105 -24.51 5.87 6.91
CA ALA A 105 -25.21 6.18 5.68
C ALA A 105 -26.62 5.52 5.61
N ARG A 106 -27.15 5.07 6.76
CA ARG A 106 -28.44 4.38 6.80
C ARG A 106 -29.60 5.24 6.35
N THR A 107 -29.53 6.55 6.64
CA THR A 107 -30.57 7.51 6.27
C THR A 107 -30.39 8.16 4.90
N LEU A 108 -29.25 7.89 4.23
CA LEU A 108 -28.94 8.44 2.93
C LEU A 108 -29.61 7.59 1.83
N ASP A 109 -30.04 8.25 0.76
CA ASP A 109 -30.46 7.58 -0.47
C ASP A 109 -29.25 7.04 -1.26
N ASP A 110 -29.51 6.26 -2.30
CA ASP A 110 -28.47 5.59 -3.08
C ASP A 110 -27.58 6.61 -3.83
N ASN A 111 -28.11 7.75 -4.26
CA ASN A 111 -27.31 8.78 -4.90
C ASN A 111 -26.32 9.42 -3.92
N ALA A 112 -26.76 9.75 -2.71
CA ALA A 112 -25.89 10.31 -1.69
C ALA A 112 -24.82 9.30 -1.25
N ARG A 113 -25.17 8.01 -1.13
CA ARG A 113 -24.21 6.92 -0.85
C ARG A 113 -23.16 6.79 -1.96
N GLN A 114 -23.59 6.87 -3.21
CA GLN A 114 -22.69 6.81 -4.36
C GLN A 114 -21.78 8.04 -4.41
N THR A 115 -22.30 9.24 -4.15
CA THR A 115 -21.49 10.46 -4.07
C THR A 115 -20.38 10.33 -3.04
N LEU A 116 -20.68 9.83 -1.82
CA LEU A 116 -19.65 9.59 -0.80
C LEU A 116 -18.57 8.60 -1.27
N ALA A 117 -18.98 7.54 -1.96
CA ALA A 117 -18.04 6.55 -2.50
C ALA A 117 -17.15 7.15 -3.60
N ASP A 118 -17.73 7.96 -4.50
CA ASP A 118 -17.01 8.59 -5.60
C ASP A 118 -16.03 9.67 -5.09
N GLU A 119 -16.45 10.48 -4.13
CA GLU A 119 -15.57 11.45 -3.46
C GLU A 119 -14.36 10.78 -2.80
N HIS A 120 -14.59 9.67 -2.10
CA HIS A 120 -13.50 8.89 -1.49
C HIS A 120 -12.59 8.26 -2.55
N ALA A 121 -13.16 7.73 -3.65
CA ALA A 121 -12.42 7.07 -4.73
C ALA A 121 -11.50 8.05 -5.48
N HIS A 122 -11.98 9.25 -5.76
CA HIS A 122 -11.30 10.22 -6.62
C HIS A 122 -10.57 11.33 -5.86
N ARG A 123 -10.60 11.35 -4.53
CA ARG A 123 -9.79 12.28 -3.74
C ARG A 123 -8.30 12.04 -4.05
N LEU A 124 -7.58 13.10 -4.40
CA LEU A 124 -6.18 13.04 -4.77
C LEU A 124 -5.29 12.56 -3.60
N PHE A 125 -4.19 11.90 -3.92
CA PHE A 125 -3.13 11.58 -2.97
C PHE A 125 -2.05 12.65 -3.00
N VAL A 126 -1.65 13.15 -1.84
CA VAL A 126 -0.42 13.93 -1.66
C VAL A 126 0.66 12.96 -1.19
N LEU A 127 1.36 12.33 -2.13
CA LEU A 127 2.25 11.18 -1.86
C LEU A 127 3.36 11.45 -0.83
N GLY A 128 3.74 12.74 -0.66
CA GLY A 128 4.74 13.14 0.34
C GLY A 128 4.23 13.18 1.78
N SER A 129 2.92 13.21 1.99
CA SER A 129 2.30 13.31 3.32
C SER A 129 1.25 12.25 3.60
N ASP A 130 0.52 11.82 2.59
CA ASP A 130 -0.59 10.89 2.75
C ASP A 130 -0.10 9.44 2.83
N SER A 131 -0.87 8.61 3.56
CA SER A 131 -0.80 7.16 3.39
C SER A 131 -1.23 6.79 1.97
N PRO A 132 -0.52 5.88 1.27
CA PRO A 132 -0.91 5.45 -0.07
C PRO A 132 -2.13 4.51 -0.09
N LEU A 133 -2.72 4.26 1.06
CA LEU A 133 -3.95 3.51 1.28
C LEU A 133 -4.96 4.38 2.02
N ARG A 134 -6.19 4.44 1.52
CA ARG A 134 -7.36 5.00 2.20
C ARG A 134 -8.44 3.94 2.31
N VAL A 135 -9.15 3.95 3.42
CA VAL A 135 -10.25 3.01 3.69
C VAL A 135 -11.45 3.77 4.19
N GLN A 136 -12.61 3.48 3.61
CA GLN A 136 -13.91 3.98 4.05
C GLN A 136 -14.82 2.81 4.40
N LEU A 137 -15.55 2.92 5.50
CA LEU A 137 -16.57 1.99 5.93
C LEU A 137 -17.90 2.72 6.08
N LEU A 138 -18.83 2.45 5.18
CA LEU A 138 -20.19 3.02 5.21
C LEU A 138 -21.16 2.02 5.81
N GLN A 139 -21.90 2.42 6.85
CA GLN A 139 -23.03 1.63 7.36
C GLN A 139 -24.26 1.92 6.51
N LEU A 140 -24.76 0.92 5.78
CA LEU A 140 -25.91 1.04 4.87
C LEU A 140 -27.24 0.63 5.51
N SER A 141 -27.17 -0.30 6.48
CA SER A 141 -28.29 -0.77 7.28
C SER A 141 -27.77 -1.32 8.63
N ASP A 142 -28.64 -1.85 9.47
CA ASP A 142 -28.23 -2.46 10.75
C ASP A 142 -27.30 -3.68 10.56
N GLN A 143 -27.40 -4.36 9.41
CA GLN A 143 -26.59 -5.53 9.06
C GLN A 143 -25.90 -5.41 7.69
N GLY A 144 -25.84 -4.22 7.13
CA GLY A 144 -25.25 -3.98 5.80
C GLY A 144 -24.20 -2.89 5.85
N TRP A 145 -23.04 -3.18 5.27
CA TRP A 145 -21.90 -2.27 5.23
C TRP A 145 -21.29 -2.25 3.83
N ARG A 146 -20.67 -1.14 3.46
CA ARG A 146 -19.80 -1.06 2.30
C ARG A 146 -18.38 -0.73 2.78
N LEU A 147 -17.44 -1.63 2.50
CA LEU A 147 -16.01 -1.40 2.68
C LEU A 147 -15.42 -0.97 1.34
N GLN A 148 -14.80 0.21 1.30
CA GLN A 148 -14.12 0.72 0.11
C GLN A 148 -12.67 1.03 0.44
N LEU A 149 -11.77 0.51 -0.41
CA LEU A 149 -10.34 0.76 -0.33
C LEU A 149 -9.90 1.49 -1.60
N VAL A 150 -8.98 2.43 -1.43
CA VAL A 150 -8.31 3.11 -2.53
C VAL A 150 -6.82 3.07 -2.26
N MET A 151 -6.05 2.46 -3.15
CA MET A 151 -4.60 2.38 -3.08
C MET A 151 -3.96 3.09 -4.26
N HIS A 152 -2.85 3.78 -4.04
CA HIS A 152 -2.07 4.30 -5.15
C HIS A 152 -1.24 3.18 -5.78
N HIS A 153 -1.16 3.13 -7.11
CA HIS A 153 -0.46 2.06 -7.85
C HIS A 153 1.05 2.00 -7.58
N LEU A 154 1.63 3.02 -6.92
CA LEU A 154 3.01 3.01 -6.41
C LEU A 154 3.29 1.90 -5.38
N VAL A 155 2.25 1.42 -4.69
CA VAL A 155 2.39 0.44 -3.58
C VAL A 155 1.61 -0.84 -3.81
N SER A 156 0.83 -0.92 -4.86
CA SER A 156 -0.07 -2.05 -5.12
C SER A 156 -0.30 -2.26 -6.62
N ASP A 157 -0.56 -3.49 -6.98
CA ASP A 157 -1.02 -3.96 -8.29
C ASP A 157 -2.13 -5.00 -8.10
N GLY A 158 -2.57 -5.66 -9.18
CA GLY A 158 -3.60 -6.68 -9.09
C GLY A 158 -3.23 -7.85 -8.17
N TRP A 159 -1.98 -8.31 -8.23
CA TRP A 159 -1.49 -9.38 -7.36
C TRP A 159 -1.44 -8.95 -5.89
N SER A 160 -0.98 -7.74 -5.63
CA SER A 160 -0.90 -7.16 -4.27
C SER A 160 -2.28 -7.05 -3.62
N MET A 161 -3.33 -6.79 -4.41
CA MET A 161 -4.71 -6.74 -3.91
C MET A 161 -5.16 -8.11 -3.40
N ASP A 162 -4.85 -9.20 -4.10
CA ASP A 162 -5.17 -10.56 -3.66
C ASP A 162 -4.45 -10.91 -2.35
N VAL A 163 -3.17 -10.55 -2.23
CA VAL A 163 -2.39 -10.72 -0.99
C VAL A 163 -3.00 -9.92 0.15
N PHE A 164 -3.37 -8.65 -0.10
CA PHE A 164 -4.00 -7.79 0.90
C PHE A 164 -5.28 -8.43 1.45
N PHE A 165 -6.19 -8.91 0.59
CA PHE A 165 -7.44 -9.50 1.05
C PHE A 165 -7.25 -10.86 1.72
N ALA A 166 -6.27 -11.67 1.31
CA ALA A 166 -5.92 -12.90 1.99
C ALA A 166 -5.42 -12.61 3.42
N ASP A 167 -4.53 -11.62 3.58
CA ASP A 167 -4.01 -11.20 4.88
C ASP A 167 -5.10 -10.57 5.75
N LEU A 168 -5.98 -9.76 5.16
CA LEU A 168 -7.12 -9.16 5.88
C LEU A 168 -8.06 -10.24 6.43
N ALA A 169 -8.40 -11.23 5.61
CA ALA A 169 -9.22 -12.36 6.05
C ALA A 169 -8.54 -13.15 7.17
N GLN A 170 -7.25 -13.43 7.04
CA GLN A 170 -6.46 -14.10 8.08
C GLN A 170 -6.41 -13.30 9.37
N ALA A 171 -6.13 -11.99 9.30
CA ALA A 171 -6.10 -11.10 10.46
C ALA A 171 -7.47 -11.00 11.15
N TYR A 172 -8.54 -10.91 10.36
CA TYR A 172 -9.89 -10.87 10.90
C TYR A 172 -10.27 -12.15 11.65
N LEU A 173 -9.87 -13.32 11.13
CA LEU A 173 -10.14 -14.62 11.76
C LEU A 173 -9.27 -14.89 12.99
N ASN A 174 -8.03 -14.41 13.00
CA ASN A 174 -7.01 -14.70 14.02
C ASN A 174 -6.73 -13.52 14.97
N ASP A 175 -7.72 -12.67 15.19
CA ASP A 175 -7.64 -11.51 16.11
C ASP A 175 -6.42 -10.61 15.85
N ALA A 176 -6.24 -10.20 14.58
CA ALA A 176 -5.17 -9.35 14.08
C ALA A 176 -3.74 -9.95 14.14
N SER A 177 -3.61 -11.26 14.39
CA SER A 177 -2.30 -11.92 14.38
C SER A 177 -1.91 -12.33 12.96
N LEU A 178 -0.81 -11.75 12.46
CA LEU A 178 -0.18 -12.10 11.20
C LEU A 178 1.30 -12.40 11.41
N PRO A 179 1.89 -13.39 10.70
CA PRO A 179 3.33 -13.64 10.76
C PRO A 179 4.10 -12.48 10.11
N GLU A 180 5.28 -12.18 10.62
CA GLU A 180 6.17 -11.19 10.02
C GLU A 180 6.63 -11.61 8.62
N LEU A 181 6.90 -10.61 7.75
CA LEU A 181 7.48 -10.85 6.44
C LEU A 181 9.00 -10.92 6.56
N ALA A 182 9.61 -11.91 5.92
CA ALA A 182 11.06 -12.06 5.89
C ALA A 182 11.77 -10.92 5.13
N ILE A 183 11.07 -10.30 4.16
CA ILE A 183 11.52 -9.16 3.36
C ILE A 183 10.37 -8.19 3.14
N GLN A 184 10.70 -6.93 2.94
CA GLN A 184 9.77 -5.86 2.60
C GLN A 184 10.07 -5.31 1.20
N TYR A 185 9.16 -4.54 0.64
CA TYR A 185 9.36 -3.94 -0.70
C TYR A 185 10.59 -3.01 -0.76
N ALA A 186 10.91 -2.35 0.34
CA ALA A 186 12.13 -1.53 0.46
C ALA A 186 13.41 -2.37 0.28
N ASP A 187 13.44 -3.61 0.76
CA ASP A 187 14.58 -4.51 0.59
C ASP A 187 14.73 -4.92 -0.88
N TYR A 188 13.60 -5.16 -1.57
CA TYR A 188 13.58 -5.39 -3.00
C TYR A 188 14.09 -4.18 -3.79
N ALA A 189 13.65 -2.96 -3.46
CA ALA A 189 14.10 -1.75 -4.13
C ALA A 189 15.62 -1.53 -3.99
N LEU A 190 16.16 -1.77 -2.80
CA LEU A 190 17.61 -1.70 -2.55
C LEU A 190 18.38 -2.78 -3.32
N TRP A 191 17.87 -4.01 -3.33
CA TRP A 191 18.45 -5.12 -4.09
C TRP A 191 18.46 -4.81 -5.60
N GLN A 192 17.33 -4.35 -6.14
CA GLN A 192 17.19 -4.04 -7.56
C GLN A 192 18.09 -2.88 -7.99
N LYS A 193 18.20 -1.83 -7.14
CA LYS A 193 19.15 -0.74 -7.40
C LYS A 193 20.59 -1.25 -7.45
N ALA A 194 21.00 -2.05 -6.48
CA ALA A 194 22.35 -2.61 -6.47
C ALA A 194 22.64 -3.48 -7.68
N TRP A 195 21.63 -4.23 -8.15
CA TRP A 195 21.71 -5.04 -9.37
C TRP A 195 21.92 -4.20 -10.63
N LEU A 196 21.13 -3.12 -10.79
CA LEU A 196 21.25 -2.20 -11.91
C LEU A 196 22.60 -1.43 -11.91
N ASP A 197 23.06 -1.01 -10.72
CA ASP A 197 24.31 -0.29 -10.55
C ASP A 197 25.55 -1.17 -10.85
N ALA A 198 25.41 -2.49 -10.69
CA ALA A 198 26.46 -3.45 -11.08
C ALA A 198 26.61 -3.63 -12.60
N GLY A 199 25.78 -2.95 -13.41
CA GLY A 199 25.87 -2.95 -14.88
C GLY A 199 25.15 -4.13 -15.55
N GLU A 200 24.42 -4.94 -14.81
CA GLU A 200 23.55 -5.99 -15.35
C GLU A 200 22.26 -5.38 -15.89
N ARG A 201 22.39 -4.64 -16.98
CA ARG A 201 21.24 -4.18 -17.79
C ARG A 201 21.06 -5.17 -18.91
N ASP A 202 19.83 -5.68 -19.05
CA ASP A 202 19.41 -6.40 -20.28
C ASP A 202 19.51 -5.53 -21.52
#